data_2dbe05f8c801f703525e4153b7626241
#
_entry.id   2dbe05f8c801f703525e4153b7626241
#
_cell.length_a   1.000
_cell.length_b   1.000
_cell.length_c   1.000
_cell.angle_alpha   90.00
_cell.angle_beta   90.00
_cell.angle_gamma   90.00
#
_symmetry.space_group_name_H-M   'P 1'
#
loop_
_entity.id
_entity.type
_entity.pdbx_description
1 polymer ?
#
loop_
_entity_poly.entity_id
_entity_poly.type
_entity_poly.pdbx_seq_one_letter_code
_entity_poly.pdbx_strand_id
1 'polypeptide(L)'
;MKFLSLTVAFLMVGLFASAQVLPSFQLGIKAGANFSKFDSDNTFSSENRTGFYGGLWARVGAAGIYFQPELYISGKKANLVSDATGEVNKVRFTSLDVPLLVGTKFGAAGIGVRLNTGPMFSLILDENQSFSQAAGSVFRADFKNQALAWQFGAGLDIKKLSFDARYELGLSKINKAGYPGTKLNLFTIGLGYRIL
;
A
#
# COMPACT_ATOMS: atom_id res chain seq x y z
N MET A 1 39.04 -19.76 -36.97
CA MET A 1 37.99 -20.07 -35.98
C MET A 1 38.26 -19.45 -34.58
N LYS A 2 39.49 -19.42 -34.09
CA LYS A 2 39.83 -18.85 -32.75
C LYS A 2 39.57 -17.33 -32.62
N PHE A 3 39.74 -16.57 -33.69
CA PHE A 3 39.46 -15.12 -33.68
C PHE A 3 37.96 -14.79 -33.67
N LEU A 4 37.14 -15.60 -34.33
CA LEU A 4 35.69 -15.41 -34.36
C LEU A 4 35.05 -15.65 -32.97
N SER A 5 35.54 -16.66 -32.23
CA SER A 5 35.08 -16.92 -30.87
C SER A 5 35.51 -15.82 -29.89
N LEU A 6 36.68 -15.21 -30.08
CA LEU A 6 37.14 -14.10 -29.25
C LEU A 6 36.30 -12.83 -29.48
N THR A 7 35.94 -12.53 -30.73
CA THR A 7 35.10 -11.39 -31.11
C THR A 7 33.68 -11.54 -30.56
N VAL A 8 33.11 -12.75 -30.64
CA VAL A 8 31.78 -13.03 -30.07
C VAL A 8 31.79 -12.90 -28.53
N ALA A 9 32.84 -13.38 -27.86
CA ALA A 9 32.99 -13.24 -26.42
C ALA A 9 33.13 -11.76 -26.01
N PHE A 10 33.88 -10.94 -26.77
CA PHE A 10 34.03 -9.51 -26.51
C PHE A 10 32.73 -8.73 -26.75
N LEU A 11 31.94 -9.10 -27.78
CA LEU A 11 30.62 -8.56 -28.02
C LEU A 11 29.62 -8.88 -26.88
N MET A 12 29.65 -10.11 -26.37
CA MET A 12 28.84 -10.53 -25.24
C MET A 12 29.18 -9.76 -23.96
N VAL A 13 30.46 -9.55 -23.66
CA VAL A 13 30.90 -8.76 -22.51
C VAL A 13 30.47 -7.29 -22.65
N GLY A 14 30.51 -6.72 -23.87
CA GLY A 14 30.04 -5.36 -24.17
C GLY A 14 28.55 -5.16 -23.93
N LEU A 15 27.72 -6.17 -24.14
CA LEU A 15 26.28 -6.12 -23.87
C LEU A 15 25.95 -6.10 -22.37
N PHE A 16 26.78 -6.71 -21.53
CA PHE A 16 26.62 -6.63 -20.07
C PHE A 16 27.12 -5.32 -19.46
N ALA A 17 28.08 -4.64 -20.11
CA ALA A 17 28.59 -3.36 -19.61
C ALA A 17 27.60 -2.19 -19.75
N SER A 18 26.61 -2.29 -20.62
CA SER A 18 25.57 -1.25 -20.83
C SER A 18 24.42 -1.31 -19.82
N ALA A 19 24.38 -2.28 -18.92
CA ALA A 19 23.30 -2.51 -17.97
C ALA A 19 23.58 -1.95 -16.57
N GLN A 20 24.31 -0.85 -16.45
CA GLN A 20 24.34 -0.11 -15.18
C GLN A 20 23.02 0.66 -15.05
N VAL A 21 21.98 -0.05 -14.67
CA VAL A 21 20.70 0.58 -14.30
C VAL A 21 20.90 1.27 -12.97
N LEU A 22 21.15 2.58 -13.00
CA LEU A 22 21.26 3.38 -11.80
C LEU A 22 19.94 3.27 -11.00
N PRO A 23 20.00 2.91 -9.72
CA PRO A 23 18.81 2.87 -8.88
C PRO A 23 18.19 4.26 -8.81
N SER A 24 16.90 4.36 -9.07
CA SER A 24 16.12 5.58 -8.90
C SER A 24 15.60 5.67 -7.48
N PHE A 25 15.73 6.81 -6.85
CA PHE A 25 15.07 7.12 -5.58
C PHE A 25 14.02 8.21 -5.81
N GLN A 26 12.84 8.00 -5.28
CA GLN A 26 11.73 8.95 -5.36
C GLN A 26 11.09 9.07 -3.97
N LEU A 27 10.65 10.28 -3.64
CA LEU A 27 9.91 10.59 -2.42
C LEU A 27 8.71 11.44 -2.77
N GLY A 28 7.59 11.22 -2.11
CA GLY A 28 6.39 12.01 -2.37
C GLY A 28 5.36 11.94 -1.26
N ILE A 29 4.31 12.71 -1.47
CA ILE A 29 3.10 12.72 -0.64
C ILE A 29 1.96 12.03 -1.38
N LYS A 30 1.01 11.49 -0.64
CA LYS A 30 -0.17 10.83 -1.20
C LYS A 30 -1.38 11.11 -0.31
N ALA A 31 -2.54 11.29 -0.94
CA ALA A 31 -3.82 11.32 -0.28
C ALA A 31 -4.85 10.54 -1.10
N GLY A 32 -5.91 10.06 -0.44
CA GLY A 32 -6.94 9.29 -1.13
C GLY A 32 -8.12 8.94 -0.27
N ALA A 33 -9.02 8.15 -0.87
CA ALA A 33 -10.20 7.62 -0.21
C ALA A 33 -10.12 6.09 -0.12
N ASN A 34 -10.66 5.54 0.95
CA ASN A 34 -10.85 4.12 1.14
C ASN A 34 -12.34 3.79 1.24
N PHE A 35 -12.72 2.65 0.67
CA PHE A 35 -14.09 2.15 0.62
C PHE A 35 -14.11 0.75 1.23
N SER A 36 -14.86 0.56 2.30
CA SER A 36 -14.98 -0.72 2.97
C SER A 36 -15.98 -1.62 2.25
N LYS A 37 -15.61 -2.90 2.04
CA LYS A 37 -16.53 -3.95 1.61
C LYS A 37 -16.80 -4.90 2.78
N PHE A 38 -18.07 -5.20 3.01
CA PHE A 38 -18.47 -6.29 3.87
C PHE A 38 -18.69 -7.58 3.07
N ASP A 39 -18.40 -8.69 3.68
CA ASP A 39 -18.44 -10.02 3.05
C ASP A 39 -19.86 -10.57 2.84
N SER A 40 -20.92 -9.86 3.25
CA SER A 40 -22.27 -10.38 3.19
C SER A 40 -23.12 -9.99 1.97
N ASP A 41 -22.74 -8.93 1.22
CA ASP A 41 -23.53 -8.51 0.06
C ASP A 41 -22.66 -7.96 -1.08
N ASN A 42 -22.94 -8.41 -2.30
CA ASN A 42 -22.20 -8.13 -3.53
C ASN A 42 -22.25 -6.67 -4.03
N THR A 43 -22.62 -5.70 -3.21
CA THR A 43 -22.81 -4.33 -3.61
C THR A 43 -21.89 -3.38 -2.86
N PHE A 44 -21.04 -2.66 -3.58
CA PHE A 44 -20.32 -1.50 -3.05
C PHE A 44 -21.33 -0.37 -2.84
N SER A 45 -21.76 -0.13 -1.62
CA SER A 45 -22.63 0.99 -1.29
C SER A 45 -21.80 2.16 -0.77
N SER A 46 -21.89 3.29 -1.46
CA SER A 46 -21.02 4.45 -1.25
C SER A 46 -21.39 5.35 -0.05
N GLU A 47 -22.60 5.25 0.48
CA GLU A 47 -23.15 6.33 1.29
C GLU A 47 -22.66 6.44 2.74
N ASN A 48 -22.04 5.41 3.34
CA ASN A 48 -21.62 5.50 4.74
C ASN A 48 -20.27 4.85 5.09
N ARG A 49 -19.50 4.45 4.10
CA ARG A 49 -18.30 3.61 4.29
C ARG A 49 -17.03 4.21 3.72
N THR A 50 -17.05 5.47 3.34
CA THR A 50 -15.89 6.18 2.80
C THR A 50 -15.05 6.72 3.95
N GLY A 51 -13.78 6.36 3.95
CA GLY A 51 -12.73 6.96 4.76
C GLY A 51 -11.74 7.69 3.88
N PHE A 52 -10.81 8.41 4.52
CA PHE A 52 -9.75 9.14 3.82
C PHE A 52 -8.41 8.76 4.43
N TYR A 53 -7.36 8.86 3.64
CA TYR A 53 -6.01 8.67 4.11
C TYR A 53 -5.06 9.71 3.50
N GLY A 54 -3.96 9.96 4.19
CA GLY A 54 -2.91 10.83 3.69
C GLY A 54 -1.57 10.48 4.33
N GLY A 55 -0.49 10.68 3.60
CA GLY A 55 0.83 10.35 4.09
C GLY A 55 1.93 10.47 3.07
N LEU A 56 3.01 9.77 3.35
CA LEU A 56 4.27 9.81 2.60
C LEU A 56 4.52 8.46 1.92
N TRP A 57 5.23 8.50 0.83
CA TRP A 57 5.77 7.32 0.17
C TRP A 57 7.21 7.56 -0.29
N ALA A 58 8.02 6.53 -0.22
CA ALA A 58 9.32 6.48 -0.85
C ALA A 58 9.35 5.31 -1.85
N ARG A 59 10.12 5.43 -2.92
CA ARG A 59 10.29 4.37 -3.91
C ARG A 59 11.75 4.27 -4.30
N VAL A 60 12.30 3.08 -4.21
CA VAL A 60 13.63 2.72 -4.69
C VAL A 60 13.49 1.65 -5.75
N GLY A 61 14.04 1.85 -6.93
CA GLY A 61 13.87 0.87 -8.00
C GLY A 61 14.98 0.91 -9.03
N ALA A 62 15.14 -0.21 -9.72
CA ALA A 62 16.06 -0.39 -10.82
C ALA A 62 15.47 -1.42 -11.81
N ALA A 63 15.77 -1.29 -13.10
CA ALA A 63 15.34 -2.23 -14.15
C ALA A 63 13.82 -2.52 -14.19
N GLY A 64 12.99 -1.52 -13.87
CA GLY A 64 11.54 -1.67 -13.87
C GLY A 64 10.95 -2.33 -12.62
N ILE A 65 11.77 -2.81 -11.69
CA ILE A 65 11.34 -3.36 -10.39
C ILE A 65 11.58 -2.30 -9.32
N TYR A 66 10.67 -2.20 -8.34
CA TYR A 66 10.81 -1.26 -7.25
C TYR A 66 10.31 -1.81 -5.92
N PHE A 67 10.84 -1.25 -4.84
CA PHE A 67 10.33 -1.34 -3.47
C PHE A 67 9.76 0.01 -3.06
N GLN A 68 8.58 0.01 -2.45
CA GLN A 68 7.87 1.24 -2.08
C GLN A 68 7.30 1.13 -0.67
N PRO A 69 8.05 1.52 0.36
CA PRO A 69 7.51 1.73 1.69
C PRO A 69 6.66 3.01 1.71
N GLU A 70 5.58 2.96 2.48
CA GLU A 70 4.66 4.07 2.65
C GLU A 70 4.29 4.22 4.13
N LEU A 71 3.81 5.40 4.50
CA LEU A 71 3.33 5.72 5.84
C LEU A 71 2.12 6.65 5.73
N TYR A 72 0.95 6.19 6.20
CA TYR A 72 -0.29 6.96 6.16
C TYR A 72 -0.96 7.09 7.52
N ILE A 73 -1.68 8.19 7.71
CA ILE A 73 -2.79 8.25 8.65
C ILE A 73 -4.06 7.97 7.85
N SER A 74 -4.85 7.00 8.32
CA SER A 74 -6.06 6.55 7.64
C SER A 74 -7.25 6.56 8.58
N GLY A 75 -8.31 7.27 8.21
CA GLY A 75 -9.61 7.15 8.84
C GLY A 75 -10.39 6.03 8.15
N LYS A 76 -10.74 4.99 8.88
CA LYS A 76 -11.50 3.83 8.36
C LYS A 76 -12.88 3.77 9.02
N LYS A 77 -13.88 3.40 8.25
CA LYS A 77 -15.24 3.16 8.74
C LYS A 77 -15.60 1.71 8.47
N ALA A 78 -16.07 1.02 9.48
CA ALA A 78 -16.53 -0.36 9.36
C ALA A 78 -17.91 -0.50 10.00
N ASN A 79 -18.78 -1.31 9.41
CA ASN A 79 -19.99 -1.76 10.06
C ASN A 79 -19.70 -3.15 10.64
N LEU A 80 -19.87 -3.36 11.90
CA LEU A 80 -19.79 -4.66 12.54
C LEU A 80 -21.22 -5.21 12.67
N VAL A 81 -21.48 -6.37 12.10
CA VAL A 81 -22.76 -7.07 12.27
C VAL A 81 -22.58 -8.03 13.43
N SER A 82 -23.44 -7.94 14.44
CA SER A 82 -23.46 -8.90 15.54
C SER A 82 -24.10 -10.21 15.05
N ASP A 83 -23.36 -11.31 15.09
CA ASP A 83 -23.88 -12.63 14.72
C ASP A 83 -25.05 -13.09 15.64
N ALA A 84 -25.16 -12.51 16.83
CA ALA A 84 -26.19 -12.90 17.81
C ALA A 84 -27.50 -12.13 17.66
N THR A 85 -27.47 -10.87 17.22
CA THR A 85 -28.64 -9.99 17.19
C THR A 85 -28.95 -9.40 15.82
N GLY A 86 -28.06 -9.58 14.82
CA GLY A 86 -28.17 -8.93 13.51
C GLY A 86 -28.03 -7.42 13.52
N GLU A 87 -27.67 -6.82 14.67
CA GLU A 87 -27.49 -5.39 14.79
C GLU A 87 -26.23 -4.91 14.07
N VAL A 88 -26.36 -3.84 13.31
CA VAL A 88 -25.28 -3.20 12.58
C VAL A 88 -24.71 -2.04 13.40
N ASN A 89 -23.55 -2.25 13.99
CA ASN A 89 -22.83 -1.20 14.71
C ASN A 89 -21.78 -0.53 13.80
N LYS A 90 -21.92 0.79 13.61
CA LYS A 90 -20.99 1.60 12.83
C LYS A 90 -19.77 1.94 13.68
N VAL A 91 -18.60 1.39 13.32
CA VAL A 91 -17.34 1.69 14.00
C VAL A 91 -16.48 2.58 13.12
N ARG A 92 -15.94 3.62 13.72
CA ARG A 92 -14.93 4.52 13.12
C ARG A 92 -13.65 4.37 13.91
N PHE A 93 -12.54 4.27 13.22
CA PHE A 93 -11.23 4.27 13.85
C PHE A 93 -10.19 4.93 12.95
N THR A 94 -9.17 5.47 13.59
CA THR A 94 -8.00 6.00 12.91
C THR A 94 -6.88 4.98 13.04
N SER A 95 -6.10 4.79 11.98
CA SER A 95 -4.93 3.91 11.98
C SER A 95 -3.73 4.62 11.40
N LEU A 96 -2.55 4.20 11.86
CA LEU A 96 -1.27 4.45 11.22
C LEU A 96 -0.93 3.22 10.38
N ASP A 97 -0.92 3.37 9.08
CA ASP A 97 -0.74 2.28 8.13
C ASP A 97 0.65 2.35 7.50
N VAL A 98 1.35 1.21 7.48
CA VAL A 98 2.70 1.05 6.92
C VAL A 98 2.68 -0.05 5.86
N PRO A 99 2.33 0.25 4.61
CA PRO A 99 2.50 -0.67 3.49
C PRO A 99 3.97 -0.82 3.09
N LEU A 100 4.39 -2.04 2.80
CA LEU A 100 5.69 -2.39 2.25
C LEU A 100 5.48 -3.07 0.90
N LEU A 101 5.50 -2.30 -0.18
CA LEU A 101 5.11 -2.77 -1.49
C LEU A 101 6.33 -3.09 -2.35
N VAL A 102 6.26 -4.18 -3.08
CA VAL A 102 7.13 -4.47 -4.22
C VAL A 102 6.31 -4.40 -5.49
N GLY A 103 6.93 -3.96 -6.57
CA GLY A 103 6.19 -3.81 -7.80
C GLY A 103 7.07 -3.69 -9.03
N THR A 104 6.39 -3.57 -10.15
CA THR A 104 7.02 -3.34 -11.45
C THR A 104 6.43 -2.10 -12.09
N LYS A 105 7.24 -1.42 -12.88
CA LYS A 105 6.88 -0.23 -13.63
C LYS A 105 7.26 -0.38 -15.08
N PHE A 106 6.30 -0.15 -15.95
CA PHE A 106 6.47 -0.12 -17.40
C PHE A 106 6.10 1.27 -17.91
N GLY A 107 6.94 1.88 -18.73
CA GLY A 107 6.62 3.17 -19.31
C GLY A 107 7.83 3.91 -19.83
N ALA A 108 7.55 5.01 -20.52
CA ALA A 108 8.52 5.90 -21.12
C ALA A 108 8.02 7.35 -21.11
N ALA A 109 8.93 8.30 -21.33
CA ALA A 109 8.61 9.73 -21.51
C ALA A 109 7.77 10.35 -20.37
N GLY A 110 7.95 9.88 -19.13
CA GLY A 110 7.25 10.42 -17.96
C GLY A 110 5.86 9.84 -17.72
N ILE A 111 5.42 8.87 -18.53
CA ILE A 111 4.19 8.11 -18.31
C ILE A 111 4.57 6.68 -18.00
N GLY A 112 3.98 6.08 -16.96
CA GLY A 112 4.27 4.70 -16.57
C GLY A 112 3.13 4.05 -15.83
N VAL A 113 2.84 2.80 -16.20
CA VAL A 113 1.91 1.92 -15.50
C VAL A 113 2.67 1.11 -14.46
N ARG A 114 2.10 0.95 -13.30
CA ARG A 114 2.67 0.21 -12.18
C ARG A 114 1.73 -0.88 -11.71
N LEU A 115 2.32 -2.02 -11.35
CA LEU A 115 1.65 -3.06 -10.58
C LEU A 115 2.44 -3.29 -9.30
N ASN A 116 1.77 -3.43 -8.18
CA ASN A 116 2.41 -3.66 -6.90
C ASN A 116 1.61 -4.58 -5.99
N THR A 117 2.32 -5.19 -5.05
CA THR A 117 1.74 -6.02 -4.02
C THR A 117 2.64 -6.01 -2.79
N GLY A 118 2.08 -6.30 -1.62
CA GLY A 118 2.86 -6.43 -0.41
C GLY A 118 2.04 -6.38 0.86
N PRO A 119 2.67 -6.69 2.01
CA PRO A 119 2.05 -6.62 3.31
C PRO A 119 1.82 -5.16 3.73
N MET A 120 0.78 -4.95 4.53
CA MET A 120 0.49 -3.71 5.20
C MET A 120 0.27 -3.96 6.69
N PHE A 121 0.96 -3.21 7.50
CA PHE A 121 0.83 -3.20 8.96
C PHE A 121 0.00 -1.97 9.35
N SER A 122 -1.07 -2.17 10.12
CA SER A 122 -1.94 -1.10 10.61
C SER A 122 -1.92 -1.08 12.12
N LEU A 123 -1.58 0.07 12.70
CA LEU A 123 -1.73 0.34 14.12
C LEU A 123 -3.00 1.13 14.33
N ILE A 124 -3.93 0.59 15.08
CA ILE A 124 -5.16 1.29 15.45
C ILE A 124 -4.84 2.28 16.55
N LEU A 125 -5.13 3.55 16.29
CA LEU A 125 -4.92 4.64 17.24
C LEU A 125 -6.18 4.76 18.11
N ASP A 126 -5.99 4.73 19.43
CA ASP A 126 -7.03 5.12 20.35
C ASP A 126 -7.16 6.65 20.36
N GLU A 127 -8.37 7.17 20.64
CA GLU A 127 -8.68 8.60 20.60
C GLU A 127 -7.76 9.47 21.49
N ASN A 128 -7.05 8.84 22.43
CA ASN A 128 -6.14 9.50 23.39
C ASN A 128 -4.65 9.35 23.07
N GLN A 129 -4.28 8.75 21.92
CA GLN A 129 -2.87 8.56 21.56
C GLN A 129 -2.37 9.67 20.64
N SER A 130 -1.23 10.29 21.02
CA SER A 130 -0.52 11.25 20.16
C SER A 130 0.17 10.53 19.00
N PHE A 131 0.28 11.19 17.84
CA PHE A 131 0.95 10.67 16.64
C PHE A 131 2.38 10.16 16.91
N SER A 132 3.15 10.87 17.78
CA SER A 132 4.49 10.47 18.16
C SER A 132 4.55 9.15 18.95
N GLN A 133 3.54 8.86 19.78
CA GLN A 133 3.44 7.61 20.53
C GLN A 133 3.05 6.45 19.60
N ALA A 134 2.16 6.70 18.64
CA ALA A 134 1.77 5.72 17.65
C ALA A 134 2.95 5.35 16.72
N ALA A 135 3.70 6.34 16.23
CA ALA A 135 4.91 6.09 15.43
C ALA A 135 5.97 5.31 16.22
N GLY A 136 6.13 5.61 17.52
CA GLY A 136 7.05 4.88 18.40
C GLY A 136 6.66 3.42 18.63
N SER A 137 5.38 3.08 18.64
CA SER A 137 4.90 1.70 18.79
C SER A 137 5.11 0.84 17.55
N VAL A 138 5.13 1.43 16.35
CA VAL A 138 5.53 0.71 15.11
C VAL A 138 6.94 0.14 15.24
N PHE A 139 7.86 0.95 15.76
CA PHE A 139 9.27 0.55 15.89
C PHE A 139 9.54 -0.37 17.10
N ARG A 140 8.62 -0.43 18.08
CA ARG A 140 8.74 -1.29 19.26
C ARG A 140 8.05 -2.64 19.14
N ALA A 141 7.42 -2.93 17.99
CA ALA A 141 6.75 -4.21 17.71
C ALA A 141 5.75 -4.64 18.82
N ASP A 142 4.97 -3.70 19.35
CA ASP A 142 3.92 -4.02 20.31
C ASP A 142 2.67 -4.49 19.58
N PHE A 143 2.55 -5.83 19.42
CA PHE A 143 1.64 -6.50 18.51
C PHE A 143 0.17 -6.56 18.97
N LYS A 144 -0.19 -6.03 20.13
CA LYS A 144 -1.52 -6.22 20.71
C LYS A 144 -2.66 -5.49 19.96
N ASN A 145 -2.35 -4.39 19.23
CA ASN A 145 -3.32 -3.57 18.52
C ASN A 145 -3.01 -3.46 17.01
N GLN A 146 -2.30 -4.44 16.46
CA GLN A 146 -1.90 -4.42 15.05
C GLN A 146 -2.85 -5.26 14.21
N ALA A 147 -3.24 -4.69 13.07
CA ALA A 147 -3.91 -5.43 12.02
C ALA A 147 -2.93 -5.65 10.86
N LEU A 148 -2.95 -6.85 10.31
CA LEU A 148 -2.18 -7.22 9.14
C LEU A 148 -3.12 -7.34 7.94
N ALA A 149 -2.73 -6.75 6.83
CA ALA A 149 -3.41 -6.89 5.56
C ALA A 149 -2.41 -7.14 4.43
N TRP A 150 -2.91 -7.56 3.27
CA TRP A 150 -2.13 -7.68 2.06
C TRP A 150 -2.72 -6.77 0.99
N GLN A 151 -1.89 -5.98 0.34
CA GLN A 151 -2.33 -5.06 -0.70
C GLN A 151 -1.95 -5.56 -2.10
N PHE A 152 -2.88 -5.37 -3.05
CA PHE A 152 -2.67 -5.50 -4.48
C PHE A 152 -3.05 -4.19 -5.15
N GLY A 153 -2.20 -3.68 -6.03
CA GLY A 153 -2.42 -2.38 -6.60
C GLY A 153 -1.98 -2.22 -8.04
N ALA A 154 -2.68 -1.32 -8.72
CA ALA A 154 -2.28 -0.77 -10.00
C ALA A 154 -2.15 0.75 -9.88
N GLY A 155 -1.24 1.34 -10.63
CA GLY A 155 -1.01 2.77 -10.63
C GLY A 155 -0.60 3.30 -11.99
N LEU A 156 -0.84 4.59 -12.18
CA LEU A 156 -0.43 5.35 -13.35
C LEU A 156 0.39 6.55 -12.89
N ASP A 157 1.63 6.62 -13.34
CA ASP A 157 2.48 7.80 -13.16
C ASP A 157 2.41 8.69 -14.40
N ILE A 158 2.15 9.98 -14.22
CA ILE A 158 2.21 11.00 -15.25
C ILE A 158 3.11 12.12 -14.74
N LYS A 159 4.37 12.14 -15.21
CA LYS A 159 5.40 13.06 -14.73
C LYS A 159 5.59 12.97 -13.21
N LYS A 160 5.12 13.96 -12.45
CA LYS A 160 5.18 14.02 -10.99
C LYS A 160 3.92 13.52 -10.29
N LEU A 161 2.83 13.31 -11.03
CA LEU A 161 1.56 12.81 -10.49
C LEU A 161 1.52 11.29 -10.54
N SER A 162 0.90 10.69 -9.53
CA SER A 162 0.65 9.25 -9.44
C SER A 162 -0.81 9.02 -9.09
N PHE A 163 -1.49 8.18 -9.85
CA PHE A 163 -2.83 7.69 -9.55
C PHE A 163 -2.70 6.23 -9.13
N ASP A 164 -3.34 5.85 -8.04
CA ASP A 164 -3.30 4.48 -7.51
C ASP A 164 -4.70 3.96 -7.26
N ALA A 165 -4.94 2.71 -7.64
CA ALA A 165 -6.10 1.93 -7.27
C ALA A 165 -5.60 0.65 -6.60
N ARG A 166 -6.07 0.34 -5.37
CA ARG A 166 -5.59 -0.80 -4.59
C ARG A 166 -6.73 -1.53 -3.91
N TYR A 167 -6.53 -2.82 -3.78
CA TYR A 167 -7.36 -3.69 -2.95
C TYR A 167 -6.54 -4.14 -1.74
N GLU A 168 -7.11 -3.97 -0.56
CA GLU A 168 -6.55 -4.38 0.72
C GLU A 168 -7.35 -5.58 1.22
N LEU A 169 -6.67 -6.71 1.38
CA LEU A 169 -7.21 -7.96 1.93
C LEU A 169 -6.80 -8.05 3.40
N GLY A 170 -7.74 -7.93 4.31
CA GLY A 170 -7.49 -8.09 5.75
C GLY A 170 -7.13 -9.54 6.09
N LEU A 171 -5.93 -9.75 6.64
CA LEU A 171 -5.44 -11.08 7.04
C LEU A 171 -5.71 -11.35 8.52
N SER A 172 -5.56 -10.35 9.38
CA SER A 172 -5.86 -10.48 10.81
C SER A 172 -7.29 -10.08 11.10
N LYS A 173 -7.83 -10.67 12.16
CA LYS A 173 -9.12 -10.26 12.72
C LYS A 173 -8.90 -9.04 13.61
N ILE A 174 -9.75 -8.03 13.45
CA ILE A 174 -9.77 -6.87 14.34
C ILE A 174 -10.57 -7.28 15.57
N ASN A 175 -9.88 -7.58 16.67
CA ASN A 175 -10.52 -7.91 17.95
C ASN A 175 -10.63 -6.62 18.77
N LYS A 176 -11.81 -6.02 18.80
CA LYS A 176 -12.16 -4.99 19.78
C LYS A 176 -13.17 -5.60 20.76
N ALA A 177 -13.02 -5.31 22.06
CA ALA A 177 -13.81 -5.94 23.12
C ALA A 177 -15.32 -5.97 22.79
N GLY A 178 -15.88 -7.19 22.71
CA GLY A 178 -17.32 -7.43 22.49
C GLY A 178 -17.75 -7.76 21.06
N TYR A 179 -16.82 -7.85 20.08
CA TYR A 179 -17.17 -8.21 18.71
C TYR A 179 -16.35 -9.39 18.20
N PRO A 180 -17.00 -10.42 17.59
CA PRO A 180 -16.28 -11.52 16.96
C PRO A 180 -15.44 -10.99 15.79
N GLY A 181 -14.20 -11.49 15.72
CA GLY A 181 -13.16 -10.97 14.84
C GLY A 181 -13.53 -10.93 13.36
N THR A 182 -13.78 -9.73 12.87
CA THR A 182 -14.13 -9.48 11.46
C THR A 182 -12.89 -9.06 10.67
N LYS A 183 -12.71 -9.64 9.49
CA LYS A 183 -11.68 -9.21 8.53
C LYS A 183 -12.20 -8.02 7.74
N LEU A 184 -11.39 -6.99 7.59
CA LEU A 184 -11.74 -5.79 6.87
C LEU A 184 -11.08 -5.78 5.50
N ASN A 185 -11.88 -5.79 4.44
CA ASN A 185 -11.41 -5.62 3.08
C ASN A 185 -11.72 -4.19 2.60
N LEU A 186 -10.75 -3.55 1.95
CA LEU A 186 -10.86 -2.17 1.50
C LEU A 186 -10.48 -2.07 0.02
N PHE A 187 -11.18 -1.21 -0.69
CA PHE A 187 -10.73 -0.68 -1.96
C PHE A 187 -10.28 0.77 -1.76
N THR A 188 -9.11 1.12 -2.27
CA THR A 188 -8.54 2.47 -2.11
C THR A 188 -8.23 3.08 -3.46
N ILE A 189 -8.51 4.37 -3.57
CA ILE A 189 -8.05 5.21 -4.68
C ILE A 189 -7.23 6.35 -4.13
N GLY A 190 -6.15 6.70 -4.80
CA GLY A 190 -5.23 7.72 -4.31
C GLY A 190 -4.59 8.54 -5.40
N LEU A 191 -4.25 9.75 -5.02
CA LEU A 191 -3.47 10.70 -5.81
C LEU A 191 -2.17 10.99 -5.05
N GLY A 192 -1.05 10.78 -5.71
CA GLY A 192 0.28 11.07 -5.19
C GLY A 192 0.97 12.19 -5.98
N TYR A 193 1.87 12.89 -5.31
CA TYR A 193 2.75 13.87 -5.91
C TYR A 193 4.20 13.56 -5.53
N ARG A 194 5.05 13.40 -6.55
CA ARG A 194 6.50 13.19 -6.36
C ARG A 194 7.19 14.52 -6.11
N ILE A 195 7.90 14.62 -5.00
CA ILE A 195 8.70 15.76 -4.59
C ILE A 195 10.11 15.65 -5.17
N LEU A 196 10.74 14.47 -4.98
CA LEU A 196 12.07 14.08 -5.47
C LEU A 196 12.00 12.97 -6.50
#